data_697427b5821319d36929830cdf76e656
#
_entry.id   697427b5821319d36929830cdf76e656
#
_cell.length_a   1.000
_cell.length_b   1.000
_cell.length_c   1.000
_cell.angle_alpha   90.00
_cell.angle_beta   90.00
_cell.angle_gamma   90.00
#
_symmetry.space_group_name_H-M   'P 1'
#
loop_
_entity.id
_entity.type
_entity.pdbx_description
1 polymer ?
#
loop_
_entity_poly.entity_id
_entity_poly.type
_entity_poly.pdbx_seq_one_letter_code
_entity_poly.pdbx_strand_id
1 'polypeptide(L)'
;MKPKGLGEFGRIREFFAPLAGPGSLDLTDDAALIDCLQGHRLVVTVDQLVEGVHFLPGDPPELVARKLLRRNLSDLAAMGATPRAYLVTSALPKSRDDAWVRRFAEGLGEDQHRFGVFLLGGDSTSTHGPAVFTLTAIGEVADGREIRRAGAKPGDRVWVSGTIGDAFLGLKVLRGGCEELAPEHRAALAARFQLPDPRIELGPRLAGIAHAMIDVSDGLLADLGHICEVSGVAATVELPKLPLSPAAKAALEADPALHPLLATGGDDYELLFTASPDAGEEIDALAHSLALPITEIGAIVAGEGVRLLDASGKPIATKIAGWQHF
;
A
#
# COMPACT_ATOMS: atom_id res chain seq x y z
N MET A 1 -1.22 -20.31 39.86
CA MET A 1 -0.92 -20.80 38.50
C MET A 1 -1.47 -19.77 37.52
N LYS A 2 -0.62 -19.15 36.67
CA LYS A 2 -1.14 -18.38 35.54
C LYS A 2 -1.91 -19.36 34.65
N PRO A 3 -3.09 -18.99 34.10
CA PRO A 3 -3.76 -19.85 33.12
C PRO A 3 -2.79 -20.15 31.99
N LYS A 4 -2.67 -21.44 31.64
CA LYS A 4 -1.92 -21.83 30.44
C LYS A 4 -2.60 -21.15 29.26
N GLY A 5 -1.87 -20.28 28.52
CA GLY A 5 -2.36 -19.69 27.27
C GLY A 5 -2.80 -20.77 26.29
N LEU A 6 -3.58 -20.37 25.31
CA LEU A 6 -3.95 -21.24 24.20
C LEU A 6 -2.68 -21.74 23.48
N GLY A 7 -2.63 -23.02 23.18
CA GLY A 7 -1.61 -23.54 22.28
C GLY A 7 -1.90 -23.10 20.84
N GLU A 8 -0.99 -23.42 19.91
CA GLU A 8 -1.09 -23.08 18.49
C GLU A 8 -2.48 -23.39 17.89
N PHE A 9 -2.91 -24.65 17.95
CA PHE A 9 -4.22 -25.08 17.45
C PHE A 9 -5.40 -24.41 18.19
N GLY A 10 -5.23 -24.04 19.47
CA GLY A 10 -6.22 -23.28 20.19
C GLY A 10 -6.39 -21.87 19.64
N ARG A 11 -5.29 -21.19 19.32
CA ARG A 11 -5.29 -19.87 18.69
C ARG A 11 -5.89 -19.92 17.27
N ILE A 12 -5.52 -20.92 16.47
CA ILE A 12 -6.11 -21.12 15.14
C ILE A 12 -7.62 -21.24 15.23
N ARG A 13 -8.10 -22.13 16.09
CA ARG A 13 -9.54 -22.39 16.25
C ARG A 13 -10.32 -21.19 16.78
N GLU A 14 -9.77 -20.48 17.77
CA GLU A 14 -10.49 -19.41 18.46
C GLU A 14 -10.41 -18.07 17.69
N PHE A 15 -9.26 -17.77 17.05
CA PHE A 15 -9.00 -16.43 16.48
C PHE A 15 -9.02 -16.40 14.95
N PHE A 16 -8.55 -17.47 14.29
CA PHE A 16 -8.40 -17.46 12.83
C PHE A 16 -9.49 -18.27 12.11
N ALA A 17 -10.01 -19.36 12.68
CA ALA A 17 -11.10 -20.08 12.04
C ALA A 17 -12.36 -19.23 11.76
N PRO A 18 -12.74 -18.23 12.59
CA PRO A 18 -13.82 -17.31 12.26
C PRO A 18 -13.56 -16.44 11.01
N LEU A 19 -12.31 -16.30 10.57
CA LEU A 19 -11.90 -15.55 9.38
C LEU A 19 -11.86 -16.42 8.13
N ALA A 20 -11.98 -17.73 8.27
CA ALA A 20 -11.91 -18.70 7.18
C ALA A 20 -13.07 -18.53 6.20
N GLY A 21 -12.80 -18.60 4.91
CA GLY A 21 -13.79 -18.42 3.85
C GLY A 21 -13.86 -19.63 2.92
N PRO A 22 -14.59 -19.52 1.80
CA PRO A 22 -14.72 -20.59 0.83
C PRO A 22 -13.38 -21.16 0.39
N GLY A 23 -13.23 -22.47 0.40
CA GLY A 23 -12.01 -23.17 0.02
C GLY A 23 -10.97 -23.33 1.11
N SER A 24 -11.13 -22.70 2.27
CA SER A 24 -10.22 -22.83 3.42
C SER A 24 -10.30 -24.20 4.11
N LEU A 25 -11.34 -24.99 3.82
CA LEU A 25 -11.60 -26.29 4.45
C LEU A 25 -11.62 -26.21 5.98
N ASP A 26 -12.19 -25.12 6.53
CA ASP A 26 -12.27 -24.79 7.97
C ASP A 26 -10.89 -24.74 8.69
N LEU A 27 -9.81 -24.55 7.93
CA LEU A 27 -8.40 -24.62 8.41
C LEU A 27 -8.07 -25.97 9.09
N THR A 28 -8.65 -27.06 8.60
CA THR A 28 -8.46 -28.42 9.17
C THR A 28 -7.69 -29.37 8.25
N ASP A 29 -7.46 -28.96 7.01
CA ASP A 29 -6.68 -29.71 6.01
C ASP A 29 -5.29 -29.08 5.79
N ASP A 30 -4.41 -29.84 5.08
CA ASP A 30 -3.04 -29.41 4.81
C ASP A 30 -2.92 -28.26 3.82
N ALA A 31 -3.99 -27.95 3.06
CA ALA A 31 -4.02 -26.91 2.05
C ALA A 31 -5.43 -26.35 1.86
N ALA A 32 -5.53 -25.25 1.13
CA ALA A 32 -6.78 -24.63 0.72
C ALA A 32 -7.04 -24.86 -0.77
N LEU A 33 -8.31 -24.76 -1.18
CA LEU A 33 -8.75 -24.81 -2.57
C LEU A 33 -9.16 -23.42 -3.04
N ILE A 34 -8.76 -23.01 -4.24
CA ILE A 34 -9.21 -21.78 -4.84
C ILE A 34 -9.61 -21.99 -6.30
N ASP A 35 -10.82 -21.61 -6.62
CA ASP A 35 -11.32 -21.63 -8.00
C ASP A 35 -11.05 -20.28 -8.67
N CYS A 36 -10.57 -20.33 -9.92
CA CYS A 36 -10.44 -19.15 -10.77
C CYS A 36 -11.65 -19.04 -11.68
N LEU A 37 -12.21 -17.84 -11.85
CA LEU A 37 -13.30 -17.61 -12.78
C LEU A 37 -12.85 -17.88 -14.23
N GLN A 38 -13.73 -18.45 -15.05
CA GLN A 38 -13.44 -18.66 -16.46
C GLN A 38 -13.16 -17.33 -17.17
N GLY A 39 -12.08 -17.28 -17.96
CA GLY A 39 -11.64 -16.04 -18.64
C GLY A 39 -10.96 -15.04 -17.71
N HIS A 40 -10.49 -15.48 -16.53
CA HIS A 40 -9.72 -14.69 -15.59
C HIS A 40 -8.39 -15.36 -15.27
N ARG A 41 -7.46 -14.56 -14.76
CA ARG A 41 -6.18 -14.98 -14.20
C ARG A 41 -6.10 -14.63 -12.74
N LEU A 42 -5.40 -15.46 -11.97
CA LEU A 42 -5.03 -15.12 -10.61
C LEU A 42 -3.86 -14.15 -10.62
N VAL A 43 -3.97 -13.11 -9.80
CA VAL A 43 -2.87 -12.19 -9.47
C VAL A 43 -2.48 -12.49 -8.03
N VAL A 44 -1.19 -12.77 -7.81
CA VAL A 44 -0.68 -13.17 -6.50
C VAL A 44 0.46 -12.25 -6.11
N THR A 45 0.41 -11.71 -4.91
CA THR A 45 1.48 -10.92 -4.32
C THR A 45 1.81 -11.40 -2.92
N VAL A 46 2.98 -11.02 -2.40
CA VAL A 46 3.40 -11.32 -1.04
C VAL A 46 4.21 -10.18 -0.46
N ASP A 47 3.83 -9.76 0.75
CA ASP A 47 4.54 -8.74 1.49
C ASP A 47 4.85 -9.20 2.92
N GLN A 48 5.93 -8.65 3.48
CA GLN A 48 6.36 -8.97 4.83
C GLN A 48 6.41 -7.70 5.70
N LEU A 49 5.92 -7.80 6.94
CA LEU A 49 6.10 -6.79 7.99
C LEU A 49 7.06 -7.30 9.05
N VAL A 50 8.06 -6.49 9.38
CA VAL A 50 9.03 -6.73 10.45
C VAL A 50 8.90 -5.63 11.50
N GLU A 51 8.74 -6.01 12.76
CA GLU A 51 8.68 -5.09 13.90
C GLU A 51 9.96 -4.25 13.99
N GLY A 52 9.81 -2.93 14.17
CA GLY A 52 10.92 -1.97 14.19
C GLY A 52 11.37 -1.49 12.82
N VAL A 53 10.92 -2.14 11.73
CA VAL A 53 11.19 -1.74 10.34
C VAL A 53 9.95 -1.15 9.70
N HIS A 54 8.88 -1.94 9.61
CA HIS A 54 7.64 -1.57 8.91
C HIS A 54 6.52 -1.11 9.83
N PHE A 55 6.60 -1.46 11.10
CA PHE A 55 5.69 -0.99 12.16
C PHE A 55 6.47 -0.84 13.46
N LEU A 56 5.98 0.00 14.37
CA LEU A 56 6.65 0.29 15.63
C LEU A 56 6.27 -0.77 16.69
N PRO A 57 7.18 -1.10 17.64
CA PRO A 57 6.91 -2.08 18.68
C PRO A 57 5.69 -1.79 19.55
N GLY A 58 5.27 -0.51 19.61
CA GLY A 58 4.09 -0.04 20.36
C GLY A 58 2.81 0.06 19.54
N ASP A 59 2.85 -0.23 18.24
CA ASP A 59 1.65 -0.13 17.40
C ASP A 59 0.58 -1.12 17.86
N PRO A 60 -0.71 -0.71 17.86
CA PRO A 60 -1.83 -1.58 18.18
C PRO A 60 -1.87 -2.81 17.26
N PRO A 61 -2.07 -4.03 17.81
CA PRO A 61 -2.08 -5.26 17.03
C PRO A 61 -3.07 -5.24 15.86
N GLU A 62 -4.25 -4.68 16.06
CA GLU A 62 -5.27 -4.52 15.03
C GLU A 62 -4.81 -3.63 13.88
N LEU A 63 -4.04 -2.57 14.15
CA LEU A 63 -3.50 -1.70 13.08
C LEU A 63 -2.35 -2.40 12.34
N VAL A 64 -1.52 -3.18 13.04
CA VAL A 64 -0.47 -4.00 12.39
C VAL A 64 -1.09 -5.00 11.43
N ALA A 65 -2.15 -5.70 11.84
CA ALA A 65 -2.88 -6.65 11.01
C ALA A 65 -3.48 -6.00 9.75
N ARG A 66 -4.13 -4.86 9.95
CA ARG A 66 -4.76 -4.09 8.87
C ARG A 66 -3.71 -3.52 7.92
N LYS A 67 -2.61 -2.96 8.44
CA LYS A 67 -1.50 -2.49 7.60
C LYS A 67 -0.96 -3.63 6.72
N LEU A 68 -0.74 -4.82 7.31
CA LEU A 68 -0.27 -5.99 6.58
C LEU A 68 -1.19 -6.38 5.42
N LEU A 69 -2.50 -6.46 5.67
CA LEU A 69 -3.47 -6.80 4.62
C LEU A 69 -3.54 -5.70 3.56
N ARG A 70 -3.63 -4.44 3.96
CA ARG A 70 -3.81 -3.29 3.05
C ARG A 70 -2.64 -3.06 2.10
N ARG A 71 -1.41 -3.31 2.53
CA ARG A 71 -0.23 -3.26 1.66
C ARG A 71 -0.36 -4.23 0.49
N ASN A 72 -0.69 -5.49 0.78
CA ASN A 72 -0.91 -6.49 -0.25
C ASN A 72 -2.12 -6.19 -1.15
N LEU A 73 -3.18 -5.60 -0.59
CA LEU A 73 -4.32 -5.14 -1.39
C LEU A 73 -3.93 -4.00 -2.33
N SER A 74 -2.95 -3.18 -1.96
CA SER A 74 -2.40 -2.12 -2.80
C SER A 74 -1.71 -2.68 -4.05
N ASP A 75 -0.90 -3.72 -3.90
CA ASP A 75 -0.29 -4.43 -5.04
C ASP A 75 -1.35 -4.98 -6.01
N LEU A 76 -2.40 -5.60 -5.46
CA LEU A 76 -3.49 -6.11 -6.30
C LEU A 76 -4.20 -4.98 -7.05
N ALA A 77 -4.44 -3.84 -6.38
CA ALA A 77 -4.99 -2.65 -7.00
C ALA A 77 -4.09 -2.11 -8.11
N ALA A 78 -2.77 -2.08 -7.88
CA ALA A 78 -1.77 -1.65 -8.87
C ALA A 78 -1.73 -2.55 -10.12
N MET A 79 -2.15 -3.80 -10.00
CA MET A 79 -2.30 -4.73 -11.13
C MET A 79 -3.69 -4.68 -11.79
N GLY A 80 -4.61 -3.82 -11.31
CA GLY A 80 -5.98 -3.77 -11.77
C GLY A 80 -6.81 -5.00 -11.36
N ALA A 81 -6.37 -5.74 -10.34
CA ALA A 81 -7.01 -6.97 -9.88
C ALA A 81 -8.05 -6.70 -8.79
N THR A 82 -9.10 -7.51 -8.78
CA THR A 82 -10.08 -7.56 -7.69
C THR A 82 -9.59 -8.54 -6.63
N PRO A 83 -9.39 -8.11 -5.39
CA PRO A 83 -8.97 -8.99 -4.30
C PRO A 83 -9.99 -10.11 -4.04
N ARG A 84 -9.50 -11.30 -3.63
CA ARG A 84 -10.33 -12.46 -3.33
C ARG A 84 -10.04 -13.04 -1.95
N ALA A 85 -8.78 -13.40 -1.70
CA ALA A 85 -8.41 -14.14 -0.51
C ALA A 85 -6.95 -13.89 -0.12
N TYR A 86 -6.55 -14.38 1.05
CA TYR A 86 -5.18 -14.29 1.51
C TYR A 86 -4.76 -15.48 2.41
N LEU A 87 -3.45 -15.69 2.49
CA LEU A 87 -2.80 -16.53 3.49
C LEU A 87 -1.93 -15.64 4.38
N VAL A 88 -1.84 -15.95 5.67
CA VAL A 88 -1.01 -15.20 6.60
C VAL A 88 -0.10 -16.13 7.40
N THR A 89 1.21 -15.79 7.46
CA THR A 89 2.14 -16.47 8.35
C THR A 89 2.67 -15.51 9.40
N SER A 90 2.96 -16.03 10.58
CA SER A 90 3.48 -15.25 11.69
C SER A 90 4.64 -15.94 12.39
N ALA A 91 5.70 -15.18 12.68
CA ALA A 91 6.75 -15.56 13.62
C ALA A 91 6.68 -14.60 14.81
N LEU A 92 6.19 -15.08 15.97
CA LEU A 92 5.90 -14.25 17.12
C LEU A 92 6.89 -14.48 18.28
N PRO A 93 7.41 -13.42 18.90
CA PRO A 93 8.13 -13.56 20.16
C PRO A 93 7.19 -14.06 21.26
N LYS A 94 7.71 -14.88 22.16
CA LYS A 94 6.93 -15.46 23.28
C LYS A 94 6.30 -14.43 24.22
N SER A 95 6.70 -13.18 24.13
CA SER A 95 6.09 -12.05 24.87
C SER A 95 4.73 -11.63 24.34
N ARG A 96 4.35 -12.04 23.14
CA ARG A 96 3.03 -11.76 22.55
C ARG A 96 2.04 -12.80 23.06
N ASP A 97 1.15 -12.38 23.95
CA ASP A 97 0.13 -13.22 24.58
C ASP A 97 -1.10 -13.45 23.68
N ASP A 98 -2.03 -14.25 24.15
CA ASP A 98 -3.27 -14.54 23.41
C ASP A 98 -4.15 -13.31 23.20
N ALA A 99 -4.09 -12.32 24.11
CA ALA A 99 -4.84 -11.08 23.96
C ALA A 99 -4.31 -10.25 22.79
N TRP A 100 -2.99 -10.22 22.60
CA TRP A 100 -2.36 -9.56 21.47
C TRP A 100 -2.77 -10.24 20.14
N VAL A 101 -2.71 -11.58 20.09
CA VAL A 101 -3.07 -12.35 18.88
C VAL A 101 -4.55 -12.21 18.55
N ARG A 102 -5.42 -12.19 19.56
CA ARG A 102 -6.86 -11.92 19.37
C ARG A 102 -7.09 -10.58 18.68
N ARG A 103 -6.51 -9.49 19.20
CA ARG A 103 -6.65 -8.15 18.61
C ARG A 103 -6.09 -8.08 17.18
N PHE A 104 -4.99 -8.79 16.88
CA PHE A 104 -4.46 -8.91 15.53
C PHE A 104 -5.48 -9.59 14.60
N ALA A 105 -6.08 -10.72 15.01
CA ALA A 105 -7.11 -11.40 14.23
C ALA A 105 -8.38 -10.55 14.06
N GLU A 106 -8.79 -9.81 15.10
CA GLU A 106 -9.91 -8.85 15.01
C GLU A 106 -9.64 -7.78 13.95
N GLY A 107 -8.41 -7.23 13.88
CA GLY A 107 -8.02 -6.28 12.85
C GLY A 107 -8.07 -6.86 11.42
N LEU A 108 -7.64 -8.12 11.22
CA LEU A 108 -7.84 -8.82 9.94
C LEU A 108 -9.33 -8.93 9.62
N GLY A 109 -10.17 -9.29 10.59
CA GLY A 109 -11.62 -9.44 10.43
C GLY A 109 -12.31 -8.14 9.99
N GLU A 110 -11.91 -7.00 10.56
CA GLU A 110 -12.44 -5.69 10.17
C GLU A 110 -12.18 -5.40 8.68
N ASP A 111 -10.95 -5.61 8.22
CA ASP A 111 -10.58 -5.33 6.83
C ASP A 111 -11.07 -6.43 5.86
N GLN A 112 -11.22 -7.69 6.31
CA GLN A 112 -11.93 -8.72 5.54
C GLN A 112 -13.36 -8.27 5.18
N HIS A 113 -14.07 -7.78 6.19
CA HIS A 113 -15.43 -7.30 5.97
C HIS A 113 -15.46 -6.07 5.06
N ARG A 114 -14.54 -5.11 5.26
CA ARG A 114 -14.46 -3.89 4.47
C ARG A 114 -14.16 -4.16 2.99
N PHE A 115 -13.21 -5.07 2.71
CA PHE A 115 -12.68 -5.29 1.36
C PHE A 115 -13.21 -6.54 0.67
N GLY A 116 -14.09 -7.31 1.33
CA GLY A 116 -14.70 -8.49 0.74
C GLY A 116 -13.72 -9.64 0.47
N VAL A 117 -12.65 -9.74 1.27
CA VAL A 117 -11.65 -10.80 1.18
C VAL A 117 -11.78 -11.79 2.33
N PHE A 118 -11.15 -12.96 2.26
CA PHE A 118 -11.19 -13.95 3.34
C PHE A 118 -9.87 -14.71 3.50
N LEU A 119 -9.68 -15.27 4.68
CA LEU A 119 -8.53 -16.10 5.01
C LEU A 119 -8.69 -17.50 4.42
N LEU A 120 -7.67 -17.97 3.69
CA LEU A 120 -7.56 -19.34 3.19
C LEU A 120 -6.77 -20.26 4.13
N GLY A 121 -5.76 -19.73 4.82
CA GLY A 121 -4.88 -20.51 5.66
C GLY A 121 -3.66 -19.71 6.10
N GLY A 122 -2.68 -20.42 6.62
CA GLY A 122 -1.44 -19.79 7.06
C GLY A 122 -0.61 -20.69 7.94
N ASP A 123 0.39 -20.11 8.59
CA ASP A 123 1.26 -20.78 9.53
C ASP A 123 1.62 -19.87 10.71
N SER A 124 1.91 -20.46 11.86
CA SER A 124 2.29 -19.72 13.04
C SER A 124 3.46 -20.40 13.76
N THR A 125 4.54 -19.65 13.94
CA THR A 125 5.72 -20.13 14.65
C THR A 125 6.16 -19.14 15.71
N SER A 126 7.15 -19.52 16.52
CA SER A 126 7.77 -18.63 17.51
C SER A 126 9.14 -18.19 17.07
N THR A 127 9.52 -16.95 17.44
CA THR A 127 10.86 -16.39 17.23
C THR A 127 11.48 -15.90 18.52
N HIS A 128 12.81 -15.76 18.54
CA HIS A 128 13.55 -15.05 19.58
C HIS A 128 13.83 -13.58 19.21
N GLY A 129 13.57 -13.21 17.96
CA GLY A 129 13.73 -11.87 17.42
C GLY A 129 12.43 -11.05 17.45
N PRO A 130 12.36 -9.99 16.65
CA PRO A 130 11.15 -9.17 16.49
C PRO A 130 9.99 -10.00 15.91
N ALA A 131 8.76 -9.50 16.05
CA ALA A 131 7.62 -10.08 15.36
C ALA A 131 7.75 -9.90 13.84
N VAL A 132 7.44 -10.96 13.10
CA VAL A 132 7.46 -10.97 11.63
C VAL A 132 6.14 -11.57 11.13
N PHE A 133 5.54 -10.90 10.17
CA PHE A 133 4.33 -11.36 9.50
C PHE A 133 4.56 -11.36 7.99
N THR A 134 4.07 -12.41 7.32
CA THR A 134 4.03 -12.45 5.86
C THR A 134 2.60 -12.72 5.44
N LEU A 135 2.10 -11.98 4.46
CA LEU A 135 0.79 -12.20 3.90
C LEU A 135 0.94 -12.40 2.39
N THR A 136 0.29 -13.44 1.88
CA THR A 136 0.14 -13.67 0.44
C THR A 136 -1.29 -13.32 0.08
N ALA A 137 -1.50 -12.31 -0.74
CA ALA A 137 -2.82 -11.95 -1.26
C ALA A 137 -3.05 -12.51 -2.65
N ILE A 138 -4.28 -12.90 -2.90
CA ILE A 138 -4.76 -13.47 -4.16
C ILE A 138 -5.92 -12.64 -4.64
N GLY A 139 -5.80 -12.13 -5.86
CA GLY A 139 -6.86 -11.45 -6.59
C GLY A 139 -7.08 -12.08 -7.95
N GLU A 140 -8.00 -11.55 -8.69
CA GLU A 140 -8.28 -11.98 -10.06
C GLU A 140 -8.47 -10.78 -10.99
N VAL A 141 -8.10 -10.97 -12.25
CA VAL A 141 -8.26 -9.99 -13.33
C VAL A 141 -8.73 -10.72 -14.58
N ALA A 142 -9.62 -10.13 -15.37
CA ALA A 142 -10.01 -10.67 -16.65
C ALA A 142 -8.80 -10.77 -17.59
N ASP A 143 -8.77 -11.81 -18.44
CA ASP A 143 -7.66 -12.06 -19.37
C ASP A 143 -7.33 -10.81 -20.19
N GLY A 144 -6.07 -10.39 -20.15
CA GLY A 144 -5.55 -9.23 -20.88
C GLY A 144 -5.98 -7.86 -20.34
N ARG A 145 -6.57 -7.82 -19.14
CA ARG A 145 -6.96 -6.56 -18.47
C ARG A 145 -6.02 -6.18 -17.33
N GLU A 146 -4.99 -7.00 -17.07
CA GLU A 146 -3.97 -6.66 -16.10
C GLU A 146 -3.22 -5.40 -16.51
N ILE A 147 -2.99 -4.50 -15.56
CA ILE A 147 -2.14 -3.32 -15.74
C ILE A 147 -0.76 -3.66 -15.20
N ARG A 148 0.28 -3.26 -15.94
CA ARG A 148 1.67 -3.58 -15.60
C ARG A 148 2.46 -2.30 -15.36
N ARG A 149 3.63 -2.43 -14.77
CA ARG A 149 4.61 -1.34 -14.67
C ARG A 149 5.17 -0.94 -16.05
N ALA A 150 5.24 -1.88 -16.99
CA ALA A 150 5.67 -1.65 -18.38
C ALA A 150 4.50 -1.19 -19.25
N GLY A 151 4.78 -0.23 -20.16
CA GLY A 151 3.80 0.25 -21.15
C GLY A 151 3.67 1.76 -21.24
N ALA A 152 4.37 2.52 -20.39
CA ALA A 152 4.43 3.98 -20.46
C ALA A 152 5.08 4.43 -21.78
N LYS A 153 4.57 5.52 -22.38
CA LYS A 153 5.00 6.05 -23.68
C LYS A 153 5.36 7.52 -23.56
N PRO A 154 6.40 7.99 -24.28
CA PRO A 154 6.64 9.42 -24.38
C PRO A 154 5.39 10.16 -24.85
N GLY A 155 5.01 11.22 -24.12
CA GLY A 155 3.78 11.97 -24.33
C GLY A 155 2.65 11.63 -23.34
N ASP A 156 2.72 10.48 -22.65
CA ASP A 156 1.78 10.16 -21.58
C ASP A 156 1.85 11.19 -20.44
N ARG A 157 0.74 11.39 -19.75
CA ARG A 157 0.66 12.13 -18.49
C ARG A 157 0.87 11.18 -17.31
N VAL A 158 1.47 11.70 -16.25
CA VAL A 158 1.66 10.98 -14.98
C VAL A 158 0.61 11.45 -13.99
N TRP A 159 -0.13 10.49 -13.45
CA TRP A 159 -1.24 10.72 -12.53
C TRP A 159 -0.99 10.00 -11.21
N VAL A 160 -1.49 10.58 -10.11
CA VAL A 160 -1.48 9.93 -8.80
C VAL A 160 -2.82 10.10 -8.09
N SER A 161 -3.28 9.07 -7.40
CA SER A 161 -4.47 9.11 -6.55
C SER A 161 -4.17 9.73 -5.19
N GLY A 162 -5.20 10.25 -4.50
CA GLY A 162 -5.16 10.69 -3.11
C GLY A 162 -4.14 11.80 -2.82
N THR A 163 -3.33 11.60 -1.77
CA THR A 163 -2.30 12.55 -1.30
C THR A 163 -0.98 11.85 -1.03
N ILE A 164 0.12 12.57 -1.23
CA ILE A 164 1.49 12.05 -1.16
C ILE A 164 2.25 12.66 0.02
N GLY A 165 3.07 11.81 0.69
CA GLY A 165 3.97 12.19 1.76
C GLY A 165 3.33 12.17 3.16
N ASP A 166 2.05 11.88 3.27
CA ASP A 166 1.36 11.80 4.56
C ASP A 166 1.92 10.69 5.45
N ALA A 167 2.22 9.52 4.88
CA ALA A 167 2.77 8.40 5.63
C ALA A 167 4.21 8.69 6.11
N PHE A 168 5.03 9.30 5.28
CA PHE A 168 6.37 9.77 5.67
C PHE A 168 6.32 10.73 6.87
N LEU A 169 5.44 11.73 6.82
CA LEU A 169 5.23 12.65 7.94
C LEU A 169 4.63 11.93 9.15
N GLY A 170 3.74 10.96 8.94
CA GLY A 170 3.13 10.14 9.98
C GLY A 170 4.17 9.34 10.78
N LEU A 171 5.12 8.72 10.09
CA LEU A 171 6.24 8.05 10.76
C LEU A 171 7.12 9.05 11.54
N LYS A 172 7.35 10.24 11.00
CA LYS A 172 8.07 11.30 11.70
C LYS A 172 7.35 11.74 12.99
N VAL A 173 6.02 11.89 12.93
CA VAL A 173 5.17 12.18 14.10
C VAL A 173 5.26 11.07 15.16
N LEU A 174 5.13 9.81 14.76
CA LEU A 174 5.18 8.65 15.66
C LEU A 174 6.56 8.50 16.33
N ARG A 175 7.60 9.00 15.70
CA ARG A 175 8.97 9.07 16.25
C ARG A 175 9.24 10.33 17.07
N GLY A 176 8.22 11.14 17.37
CA GLY A 176 8.35 12.34 18.21
C GLY A 176 8.73 13.62 17.45
N GLY A 177 8.60 13.64 16.11
CA GLY A 177 8.77 14.87 15.33
C GLY A 177 7.45 15.61 15.05
N CYS A 178 7.54 16.75 14.35
CA CYS A 178 6.42 17.61 14.00
C CYS A 178 5.57 18.04 15.23
N GLU A 179 6.24 18.40 16.32
CA GLU A 179 5.58 18.82 17.57
C GLU A 179 4.83 20.15 17.42
N GLU A 180 5.24 20.97 16.46
CA GLU A 180 4.64 22.26 16.10
C GLU A 180 3.25 22.14 15.46
N LEU A 181 2.90 20.96 14.95
CA LEU A 181 1.60 20.72 14.31
C LEU A 181 0.48 20.57 15.33
N ALA A 182 -0.71 21.04 14.96
CA ALA A 182 -1.93 20.82 15.74
C ALA A 182 -2.19 19.32 15.97
N PRO A 183 -2.76 18.94 17.14
CA PRO A 183 -2.99 17.53 17.47
C PRO A 183 -3.77 16.75 16.41
N GLU A 184 -4.77 17.37 15.78
CA GLU A 184 -5.58 16.79 14.72
C GLU A 184 -4.75 16.46 13.46
N HIS A 185 -3.81 17.33 13.06
CA HIS A 185 -2.90 17.08 11.95
C HIS A 185 -1.94 15.94 12.26
N ARG A 186 -1.37 15.93 13.47
CA ARG A 186 -0.48 14.84 13.92
C ARG A 186 -1.21 13.51 13.94
N ALA A 187 -2.46 13.47 14.44
CA ALA A 187 -3.27 12.26 14.45
C ALA A 187 -3.59 11.77 13.03
N ALA A 188 -3.95 12.67 12.11
CA ALA A 188 -4.25 12.33 10.72
C ALA A 188 -3.02 11.73 10.00
N LEU A 189 -1.84 12.34 10.16
CA LEU A 189 -0.60 11.83 9.58
C LEU A 189 -0.20 10.47 10.16
N ALA A 190 -0.25 10.32 11.48
CA ALA A 190 0.04 9.05 12.15
C ALA A 190 -0.88 7.93 11.66
N ALA A 191 -2.18 8.24 11.50
CA ALA A 191 -3.16 7.29 10.98
C ALA A 191 -2.84 6.86 9.55
N ARG A 192 -2.37 7.74 8.67
CA ARG A 192 -1.98 7.39 7.28
C ARG A 192 -0.81 6.41 7.25
N PHE A 193 0.19 6.56 8.10
CA PHE A 193 1.29 5.60 8.21
C PHE A 193 0.83 4.25 8.76
N GLN A 194 0.01 4.26 9.83
CA GLN A 194 -0.42 3.02 10.50
C GLN A 194 -1.52 2.28 9.73
N LEU A 195 -2.34 2.99 8.97
CA LEU A 195 -3.51 2.45 8.30
C LEU A 195 -3.67 3.04 6.89
N PRO A 196 -2.85 2.63 5.91
CA PRO A 196 -2.98 3.07 4.53
C PRO A 196 -4.35 2.68 3.95
N ASP A 197 -4.77 3.35 2.88
CA ASP A 197 -6.05 3.10 2.23
C ASP A 197 -5.83 2.63 0.78
N PRO A 198 -5.74 1.30 0.53
CA PRO A 198 -5.45 0.75 -0.78
C PRO A 198 -6.58 1.07 -1.77
N ARG A 199 -6.22 1.42 -3.00
CA ARG A 199 -7.15 1.92 -4.02
C ARG A 199 -7.79 0.80 -4.84
N ILE A 200 -8.33 -0.22 -4.15
CA ILE A 200 -8.89 -1.43 -4.78
C ILE A 200 -10.10 -1.17 -5.68
N GLU A 201 -10.83 -0.07 -5.45
CA GLU A 201 -11.95 0.29 -6.33
C GLU A 201 -11.48 1.04 -7.58
N LEU A 202 -10.36 1.77 -7.50
CA LEU A 202 -9.79 2.52 -8.62
C LEU A 202 -9.03 1.59 -9.58
N GLY A 203 -8.16 0.72 -9.05
CA GLY A 203 -7.26 -0.10 -9.85
C GLY A 203 -7.94 -0.83 -11.01
N PRO A 204 -8.97 -1.65 -10.80
CA PRO A 204 -9.67 -2.36 -11.87
C PRO A 204 -10.34 -1.43 -12.90
N ARG A 205 -10.76 -0.24 -12.49
CA ARG A 205 -11.42 0.73 -13.38
C ARG A 205 -10.44 1.47 -14.30
N LEU A 206 -9.15 1.45 -13.97
CA LEU A 206 -8.09 2.00 -14.83
C LEU A 206 -7.68 1.04 -15.96
N ALA A 207 -8.21 -0.19 -15.97
CA ALA A 207 -7.91 -1.18 -17.01
C ALA A 207 -8.43 -0.72 -18.40
N GLY A 208 -7.50 -0.47 -19.31
CA GLY A 208 -7.77 0.11 -20.64
C GLY A 208 -7.60 1.63 -20.74
N ILE A 209 -7.43 2.32 -19.61
CA ILE A 209 -7.10 3.75 -19.50
C ILE A 209 -5.60 3.92 -19.22
N ALA A 210 -5.12 3.28 -18.17
CA ALA A 210 -3.70 3.34 -17.79
C ALA A 210 -2.84 2.51 -18.74
N HIS A 211 -1.74 3.08 -19.22
CA HIS A 211 -0.70 2.40 -19.99
C HIS A 211 0.28 1.65 -19.09
N ALA A 212 0.61 2.21 -17.93
CA ALA A 212 1.45 1.61 -16.89
C ALA A 212 0.95 2.05 -15.52
N MET A 213 1.11 1.20 -14.50
CA MET A 213 0.69 1.49 -13.14
C MET A 213 1.58 0.79 -12.11
N ILE A 214 1.73 1.43 -10.96
CA ILE A 214 2.40 0.95 -9.75
C ILE A 214 1.72 1.59 -8.53
N ASP A 215 1.83 1.01 -7.36
CA ASP A 215 1.50 1.72 -6.12
C ASP A 215 2.72 2.46 -5.55
N VAL A 216 2.48 3.42 -4.68
CA VAL A 216 3.54 4.23 -4.05
C VAL A 216 3.88 3.63 -2.69
N SER A 217 4.88 2.76 -2.66
CA SER A 217 5.35 2.06 -1.46
C SER A 217 6.72 2.53 -0.97
N ASP A 218 7.68 2.73 -1.88
CA ASP A 218 9.05 3.18 -1.58
C ASP A 218 9.22 4.69 -1.71
N GLY A 219 8.29 5.35 -2.35
CA GLY A 219 8.22 6.78 -2.61
C GLY A 219 7.97 7.10 -4.07
N LEU A 220 7.19 8.14 -4.32
CA LEU A 220 6.66 8.48 -5.65
C LEU A 220 7.73 8.52 -6.75
N LEU A 221 8.90 9.13 -6.46
CA LEU A 221 9.97 9.23 -7.48
C LEU A 221 10.67 7.89 -7.72
N ALA A 222 10.83 7.04 -6.68
CA ALA A 222 11.43 5.73 -6.82
C ALA A 222 10.50 4.80 -7.61
N ASP A 223 9.22 4.77 -7.25
CA ASP A 223 8.22 3.92 -7.88
C ASP A 223 7.96 4.34 -9.33
N LEU A 224 7.93 5.65 -9.64
CA LEU A 224 7.91 6.14 -11.01
C LEU A 224 9.18 5.75 -11.79
N GLY A 225 10.32 5.68 -11.10
CA GLY A 225 11.58 5.21 -11.66
C GLY A 225 11.48 3.77 -12.17
N HIS A 226 10.79 2.90 -11.47
CA HIS A 226 10.54 1.52 -11.91
C HIS A 226 9.67 1.46 -13.18
N ILE A 227 8.63 2.31 -13.28
CA ILE A 227 7.86 2.42 -14.53
C ILE A 227 8.77 2.87 -15.67
N CYS A 228 9.61 3.89 -15.44
CA CYS A 228 10.51 4.43 -16.45
C CYS A 228 11.52 3.38 -16.95
N GLU A 229 12.12 2.64 -16.01
CA GLU A 229 13.13 1.62 -16.29
C GLU A 229 12.55 0.51 -17.20
N VAL A 230 11.43 -0.10 -16.79
CA VAL A 230 10.84 -1.23 -17.52
C VAL A 230 10.14 -0.81 -18.82
N SER A 231 9.82 0.48 -18.99
CA SER A 231 9.22 1.05 -20.20
C SER A 231 10.26 1.67 -21.15
N GLY A 232 11.52 1.84 -20.71
CA GLY A 232 12.58 2.46 -21.52
C GLY A 232 12.34 3.95 -21.78
N VAL A 233 11.84 4.69 -20.79
CA VAL A 233 11.47 6.11 -20.90
C VAL A 233 11.99 6.92 -19.70
N ALA A 234 11.83 8.23 -19.73
CA ALA A 234 12.05 9.12 -18.60
C ALA A 234 10.72 9.77 -18.15
N ALA A 235 10.72 10.34 -16.96
CA ALA A 235 9.60 11.12 -16.46
C ALA A 235 10.04 12.46 -15.89
N THR A 236 9.13 13.44 -15.95
CA THR A 236 9.21 14.69 -15.20
C THR A 236 8.04 14.78 -14.24
N VAL A 237 8.30 15.20 -13.00
CA VAL A 237 7.30 15.45 -11.97
C VAL A 237 7.40 16.90 -11.53
N GLU A 238 6.30 17.61 -11.50
CA GLU A 238 6.22 19.01 -11.08
C GLU A 238 5.92 19.07 -9.58
N LEU A 239 6.91 19.43 -8.74
CA LEU A 239 6.76 19.50 -7.29
C LEU A 239 5.55 20.32 -6.84
N PRO A 240 5.21 21.47 -7.44
CA PRO A 240 4.02 22.24 -7.05
C PRO A 240 2.68 21.56 -7.33
N LYS A 241 2.66 20.52 -8.18
CA LYS A 241 1.44 19.76 -8.51
C LYS A 241 1.19 18.58 -7.60
N LEU A 242 2.13 18.24 -6.69
CA LEU A 242 1.92 17.13 -5.78
C LEU A 242 0.67 17.36 -4.93
N PRO A 243 -0.27 16.41 -4.90
CA PRO A 243 -1.46 16.51 -4.08
C PRO A 243 -1.09 16.32 -2.60
N LEU A 244 -1.35 17.33 -1.79
CA LEU A 244 -1.01 17.37 -0.37
C LEU A 244 -2.27 17.47 0.49
N SER A 245 -2.30 16.68 1.57
CA SER A 245 -3.35 16.80 2.59
C SER A 245 -3.28 18.14 3.33
N PRO A 246 -4.33 18.56 4.03
CA PRO A 246 -4.28 19.72 4.92
C PRO A 246 -3.18 19.61 5.97
N ALA A 247 -2.93 18.39 6.50
CA ALA A 247 -1.90 18.15 7.49
C ALA A 247 -0.48 18.27 6.89
N ALA A 248 -0.25 17.75 5.68
CA ALA A 248 1.01 17.91 4.98
C ALA A 248 1.28 19.39 4.62
N LYS A 249 0.26 20.13 4.20
CA LYS A 249 0.37 21.59 3.95
C LYS A 249 0.79 22.34 5.22
N ALA A 250 0.16 22.05 6.36
CA ALA A 250 0.54 22.65 7.64
C ALA A 250 2.00 22.32 8.04
N ALA A 251 2.45 21.09 7.74
CA ALA A 251 3.85 20.71 7.97
C ALA A 251 4.82 21.50 7.08
N LEU A 252 4.46 21.77 5.82
CA LEU A 252 5.28 22.59 4.91
C LEU A 252 5.27 24.08 5.26
N GLU A 253 4.19 24.60 5.85
CA GLU A 253 4.17 25.98 6.40
C GLU A 253 5.17 26.13 7.56
N ALA A 254 5.30 25.09 8.40
CA ALA A 254 6.28 25.07 9.50
C ALA A 254 7.71 24.80 9.02
N ASP A 255 7.88 23.89 8.06
CA ASP A 255 9.21 23.53 7.50
C ASP A 255 9.12 23.30 5.98
N PRO A 256 9.32 24.36 5.16
CA PRO A 256 9.28 24.24 3.69
C PRO A 256 10.33 23.29 3.09
N ALA A 257 11.40 22.96 3.82
CA ALA A 257 12.44 22.04 3.36
C ALA A 257 11.93 20.58 3.24
N LEU A 258 10.81 20.27 3.85
CA LEU A 258 10.16 18.96 3.73
C LEU A 258 9.59 18.71 2.32
N HIS A 259 9.26 19.75 1.54
CA HIS A 259 8.51 19.59 0.28
C HIS A 259 9.12 18.55 -0.68
N PRO A 260 10.41 18.62 -1.05
CA PRO A 260 11.00 17.60 -1.91
C PRO A 260 11.04 16.20 -1.25
N LEU A 261 11.08 16.14 0.09
CA LEU A 261 11.13 14.88 0.82
C LEU A 261 9.80 14.13 0.77
N LEU A 262 8.66 14.83 0.61
CA LEU A 262 7.35 14.20 0.45
C LEU A 262 7.29 13.35 -0.84
N ALA A 263 8.01 13.74 -1.89
CA ALA A 263 8.07 12.97 -3.13
C ALA A 263 8.99 11.73 -3.04
N THR A 264 9.79 11.61 -1.99
CA THR A 264 10.75 10.50 -1.79
C THR A 264 10.41 9.60 -0.62
N GLY A 265 9.48 10.01 0.23
CA GLY A 265 8.98 9.20 1.33
C GLY A 265 8.02 8.12 0.84
N GLY A 266 8.06 6.96 1.47
CA GLY A 266 7.21 5.81 1.12
C GLY A 266 6.00 5.63 2.04
N ASP A 267 5.37 4.47 1.90
CA ASP A 267 4.21 3.99 2.68
C ASP A 267 2.86 4.71 2.38
N ASP A 268 2.75 5.48 1.28
CA ASP A 268 1.49 6.18 0.94
C ASP A 268 0.41 5.26 0.38
N TYR A 269 0.79 4.19 -0.35
CA TYR A 269 -0.10 3.20 -0.97
C TYR A 269 -1.21 3.84 -1.84
N GLU A 270 -0.85 4.90 -2.55
CA GLU A 270 -1.63 5.50 -3.63
C GLU A 270 -1.28 4.86 -4.97
N LEU A 271 -2.17 4.93 -5.97
CA LEU A 271 -1.85 4.46 -7.32
C LEU A 271 -1.20 5.57 -8.14
N LEU A 272 -0.04 5.26 -8.69
CA LEU A 272 0.72 6.08 -9.63
C LEU A 272 0.63 5.43 -11.00
N PHE A 273 0.12 6.15 -12.01
CA PHE A 273 -0.08 5.58 -13.34
C PHE A 273 0.18 6.58 -14.46
N THR A 274 0.35 6.05 -15.66
CA THR A 274 0.52 6.84 -16.88
C THR A 274 -0.64 6.58 -17.82
N ALA A 275 -1.09 7.63 -18.50
CA ALA A 275 -2.18 7.54 -19.47
C ALA A 275 -2.00 8.54 -20.61
N SER A 276 -2.67 8.31 -21.75
CA SER A 276 -2.75 9.28 -22.85
C SER A 276 -3.26 10.64 -22.35
N PRO A 277 -2.76 11.76 -22.89
CA PRO A 277 -3.34 13.08 -22.61
C PRO A 277 -4.85 13.16 -22.83
N ASP A 278 -5.38 12.39 -23.77
CA ASP A 278 -6.81 12.37 -24.10
C ASP A 278 -7.68 11.66 -23.06
N ALA A 279 -7.07 10.93 -22.10
CA ALA A 279 -7.79 10.22 -21.05
C ALA A 279 -8.24 11.11 -19.88
N GLY A 280 -7.89 12.41 -19.88
CA GLY A 280 -8.14 13.32 -18.76
C GLY A 280 -9.61 13.38 -18.33
N GLU A 281 -10.54 13.53 -19.27
CA GLU A 281 -11.98 13.57 -18.96
C GLU A 281 -12.50 12.28 -18.32
N GLU A 282 -12.01 11.12 -18.77
CA GLU A 282 -12.38 9.81 -18.23
C GLU A 282 -11.80 9.62 -16.82
N ILE A 283 -10.56 10.05 -16.58
CA ILE A 283 -9.91 10.04 -15.26
C ILE A 283 -10.65 10.96 -14.29
N ASP A 284 -11.03 12.16 -14.72
CA ASP A 284 -11.81 13.10 -13.91
C ASP A 284 -13.19 12.52 -13.54
N ALA A 285 -13.85 11.86 -14.49
CA ALA A 285 -15.12 11.16 -14.22
C ALA A 285 -14.96 10.03 -13.19
N LEU A 286 -13.87 9.27 -13.24
CA LEU A 286 -13.54 8.26 -12.23
C LEU A 286 -13.29 8.91 -10.87
N ALA A 287 -12.50 9.97 -10.80
CA ALA A 287 -12.24 10.72 -9.57
C ALA A 287 -13.55 11.17 -8.89
N HIS A 288 -14.47 11.75 -9.66
CA HIS A 288 -15.79 12.16 -9.15
C HIS A 288 -16.63 10.97 -8.69
N SER A 289 -16.69 9.89 -9.46
CA SER A 289 -17.51 8.71 -9.13
C SER A 289 -17.07 8.00 -7.86
N LEU A 290 -15.76 8.05 -7.55
CA LEU A 290 -15.14 7.43 -6.39
C LEU A 290 -14.97 8.41 -5.20
N ALA A 291 -15.31 9.69 -5.39
CA ALA A 291 -14.98 10.75 -4.42
C ALA A 291 -13.50 10.72 -4.00
N LEU A 292 -12.60 10.36 -4.93
CA LEU A 292 -11.17 10.20 -4.73
C LEU A 292 -10.43 11.18 -5.65
N PRO A 293 -9.67 12.13 -5.11
CA PRO A 293 -8.84 13.00 -5.94
C PRO A 293 -7.84 12.18 -6.78
N ILE A 294 -7.71 12.50 -8.06
CA ILE A 294 -6.68 11.96 -8.95
C ILE A 294 -6.05 13.17 -9.63
N THR A 295 -4.73 13.31 -9.51
CA THR A 295 -4.02 14.53 -9.90
C THR A 295 -2.98 14.24 -10.96
N GLU A 296 -2.97 15.01 -12.06
CA GLU A 296 -1.86 15.05 -13.01
C GLU A 296 -0.67 15.77 -12.38
N ILE A 297 0.46 15.07 -12.27
CA ILE A 297 1.66 15.57 -11.58
C ILE A 297 2.87 15.72 -12.50
N GLY A 298 2.79 15.26 -13.77
CA GLY A 298 3.93 15.29 -14.66
C GLY A 298 3.69 14.64 -16.01
N ALA A 299 4.77 14.28 -16.68
CA ALA A 299 4.70 13.68 -18.01
C ALA A 299 5.84 12.68 -18.25
N ILE A 300 5.58 11.71 -19.12
CA ILE A 300 6.56 10.78 -19.66
C ILE A 300 7.24 11.41 -20.88
N VAL A 301 8.56 11.34 -20.90
CA VAL A 301 9.39 11.92 -21.96
C VAL A 301 10.41 10.90 -22.47
N ALA A 302 11.04 11.16 -23.60
CA ALA A 302 12.15 10.34 -24.08
C ALA A 302 13.38 10.52 -23.16
N GLY A 303 14.12 9.42 -22.93
CA GLY A 303 15.32 9.42 -22.10
C GLY A 303 15.26 8.38 -20.99
N GLU A 304 15.99 8.62 -19.90
CA GLU A 304 16.07 7.73 -18.74
C GLU A 304 15.90 8.49 -17.43
N GLY A 305 15.34 7.81 -16.42
CA GLY A 305 15.20 8.28 -15.05
C GLY A 305 14.06 9.27 -14.82
N VAL A 306 13.98 9.78 -13.59
CA VAL A 306 12.92 10.70 -13.14
C VAL A 306 13.54 12.02 -12.71
N ARG A 307 12.92 13.13 -13.09
CA ARG A 307 13.33 14.49 -12.71
C ARG A 307 12.21 15.18 -11.96
N LEU A 308 12.52 15.65 -10.76
CA LEU A 308 11.62 16.53 -10.01
C LEU A 308 11.90 17.98 -10.41
N LEU A 309 10.87 18.72 -10.79
CA LEU A 309 10.96 20.11 -11.26
C LEU A 309 10.37 21.07 -10.24
N ASP A 310 11.01 22.22 -10.04
CA ASP A 310 10.46 23.33 -9.25
C ASP A 310 9.41 24.12 -10.04
N ALA A 311 8.83 25.16 -9.42
CA ALA A 311 7.84 26.02 -10.04
C ALA A 311 8.34 26.78 -11.29
N SER A 312 9.66 26.87 -11.48
CA SER A 312 10.28 27.49 -12.67
C SER A 312 10.62 26.47 -13.77
N GLY A 313 10.32 25.18 -13.53
CA GLY A 313 10.67 24.07 -14.44
C GLY A 313 12.13 23.62 -14.33
N LYS A 314 12.88 24.05 -13.32
CA LYS A 314 14.26 23.63 -13.10
C LYS A 314 14.32 22.34 -12.29
N PRO A 315 15.24 21.41 -12.63
CA PRO A 315 15.44 20.20 -11.84
C PRO A 315 15.90 20.52 -10.41
N ILE A 316 15.24 19.89 -9.45
CA ILE A 316 15.62 19.86 -8.04
C ILE A 316 16.55 18.65 -7.85
N ALA A 317 17.71 18.87 -7.26
CA ALA A 317 18.61 17.78 -6.90
C ALA A 317 17.99 16.98 -5.74
N THR A 318 17.45 15.83 -6.03
CA THR A 318 16.97 14.86 -5.04
C THR A 318 17.91 13.66 -5.04
N LYS A 319 18.18 13.11 -3.85
CA LYS A 319 18.65 11.73 -3.79
C LYS A 319 17.41 10.88 -4.12
N ILE A 320 17.29 10.43 -5.37
CA ILE A 320 16.25 9.49 -5.80
C ILE A 320 16.64 8.12 -5.21
N ALA A 321 16.57 8.00 -3.91
CA ALA A 321 16.65 6.72 -3.25
C ALA A 321 15.34 6.64 -2.47
N GLY A 322 14.39 5.91 -2.98
CA GLY A 322 13.29 5.40 -2.19
C GLY A 322 13.81 4.57 -1.03
N TRP A 323 12.94 4.05 -0.22
CA TRP A 323 13.33 3.15 0.85
C TRP A 323 14.10 1.94 0.27
N GLN A 324 15.25 1.61 0.84
CA GLN A 324 16.04 0.44 0.47
C GLN A 324 16.33 -0.40 1.71
N HIS A 325 16.07 -1.70 1.62
CA HIS A 325 16.31 -2.65 2.71
C HIS A 325 17.79 -3.05 2.84
N PHE A 326 18.63 -2.85 1.80
CA PHE A 326 20.04 -3.26 1.73
C PHE A 326 20.93 -2.18 1.12
#